data_18d1676b6514b4851b40b1d0984364bf
#
_entry.id   18d1676b6514b4851b40b1d0984364bf
#
_cell.length_a   1.000
_cell.length_b   1.000
_cell.length_c   1.000
_cell.angle_alpha   90.00
_cell.angle_beta   90.00
_cell.angle_gamma   90.00
#
_symmetry.space_group_name_H-M   'P 1'
#
loop_
_entity.id
_entity.type
_entity.pdbx_description
1 polymer ?
#
loop_
_entity_poly.entity_id
_entity_poly.type
_entity_poly.pdbx_seq_one_letter_code
_entity_poly.pdbx_strand_id
1 'polypeptide(L)'
;MQPFAVKELTLAQIRALYEGRLREDFPPAEIKPLSAIERALSRGEYICWGALAGEEILAYAFFIRLKGIALFDYLAVKKEVRGTGVGSAFLQALMAGHLSGMDAVLLEVDDPACAEDEAERNVRERRLAFYLRNGLADTAVTAVVYGVQFRILALPVGPCPSPDGTRCMYADLYRAVMPPKIFASKVLIHGA
;
A
#
# COMPACT_ATOMS: atom_id res chain seq x y z
N MET A 1 4.44 -15.02 18.36
CA MET A 1 4.30 -14.71 16.91
C MET A 1 4.92 -15.86 16.12
N GLN A 2 4.24 -16.37 15.11
CA GLN A 2 4.78 -17.40 14.22
C GLN A 2 5.97 -16.81 13.42
N PRO A 3 7.14 -17.50 13.37
CA PRO A 3 8.28 -17.01 12.58
C PRO A 3 7.96 -17.05 11.08
N PHE A 4 8.42 -16.05 10.35
CA PHE A 4 8.26 -15.96 8.90
C PHE A 4 9.51 -15.37 8.23
N ALA A 5 9.66 -15.61 6.94
CA ALA A 5 10.64 -14.93 6.08
C ALA A 5 9.92 -13.96 5.13
N VAL A 6 10.53 -12.79 4.90
CA VAL A 6 10.05 -11.88 3.87
C VAL A 6 10.67 -12.26 2.53
N LYS A 7 9.83 -12.51 1.53
CA LYS A 7 10.28 -12.90 0.19
C LYS A 7 9.48 -12.17 -0.88
N GLU A 8 10.11 -11.90 -2.00
CA GLU A 8 9.40 -11.48 -3.20
C GLU A 8 8.50 -12.62 -3.69
N LEU A 9 7.25 -12.31 -4.00
CA LEU A 9 6.27 -13.31 -4.44
C LEU A 9 6.46 -13.63 -5.91
N THR A 10 6.41 -14.91 -6.23
CA THR A 10 6.37 -15.39 -7.61
C THR A 10 5.04 -15.04 -8.28
N LEU A 11 5.03 -14.99 -9.62
CA LEU A 11 3.79 -14.76 -10.37
C LEU A 11 2.69 -15.78 -10.04
N ALA A 12 3.06 -17.04 -9.79
CA ALA A 12 2.11 -18.08 -9.38
C ALA A 12 1.47 -17.75 -8.02
N GLN A 13 2.26 -17.30 -7.05
CA GLN A 13 1.76 -16.88 -5.73
C GLN A 13 0.87 -15.63 -5.82
N ILE A 14 1.24 -14.65 -6.68
CA ILE A 14 0.44 -13.44 -6.90
C ILE A 14 -0.91 -13.80 -7.52
N ARG A 15 -0.96 -14.70 -8.51
CA ARG A 15 -2.21 -15.19 -9.10
C ARG A 15 -3.10 -15.88 -8.07
N ALA A 16 -2.52 -16.78 -7.26
CA ALA A 16 -3.25 -17.47 -6.19
C ALA A 16 -3.81 -16.49 -5.14
N LEU A 17 -3.02 -15.48 -4.75
CA LEU A 17 -3.51 -14.41 -3.86
C LEU A 17 -4.63 -13.60 -4.50
N TYR A 18 -4.52 -13.26 -5.78
CA TYR A 18 -5.51 -12.49 -6.51
C TYR A 18 -6.85 -13.21 -6.61
N GLU A 19 -6.84 -14.49 -6.94
CA GLU A 19 -8.06 -15.31 -7.10
C GLU A 19 -8.74 -15.62 -5.77
N GLY A 20 -7.96 -15.69 -4.69
CA GLY A 20 -8.44 -15.98 -3.33
C GLY A 20 -8.50 -14.72 -2.47
N ARG A 21 -7.48 -14.54 -1.66
CA ARG A 21 -7.46 -13.59 -0.54
C ARG A 21 -7.61 -12.11 -0.92
N LEU A 22 -7.08 -11.66 -2.05
CA LEU A 22 -7.16 -10.23 -2.43
C LEU A 22 -8.63 -9.78 -2.55
N ARG A 23 -9.49 -10.66 -3.08
CA ARG A 23 -10.93 -10.40 -3.21
C ARG A 23 -11.70 -10.45 -1.89
N GLU A 24 -11.11 -11.08 -0.87
CA GLU A 24 -11.66 -11.11 0.48
C GLU A 24 -11.15 -9.94 1.33
N ASP A 25 -9.92 -9.50 1.09
CA ASP A 25 -9.23 -8.48 1.87
C ASP A 25 -9.60 -7.05 1.41
N PHE A 26 -10.03 -6.86 0.13
CA PHE A 26 -10.33 -5.54 -0.45
C PHE A 26 -11.67 -5.52 -1.20
N PRO A 27 -12.37 -4.37 -1.20
CA PRO A 27 -13.57 -4.18 -2.00
C PRO A 27 -13.30 -4.39 -3.49
N PRO A 28 -14.21 -5.00 -4.26
CA PRO A 28 -14.01 -5.25 -5.69
C PRO A 28 -13.67 -4.00 -6.52
N ALA A 29 -14.19 -2.83 -6.12
CA ALA A 29 -13.93 -1.55 -6.79
C ALA A 29 -12.48 -1.07 -6.65
N GLU A 30 -11.75 -1.53 -5.63
CA GLU A 30 -10.36 -1.16 -5.36
C GLU A 30 -9.36 -2.13 -6.03
N ILE A 31 -9.83 -3.29 -6.48
CA ILE A 31 -8.96 -4.33 -7.04
C ILE A 31 -8.66 -4.05 -8.51
N LYS A 32 -7.40 -3.80 -8.83
CA LYS A 32 -6.92 -3.69 -10.22
C LYS A 32 -7.10 -5.02 -10.96
N PRO A 33 -7.43 -4.99 -12.27
CA PRO A 33 -7.45 -6.22 -13.08
C PRO A 33 -6.10 -6.95 -13.00
N LEU A 34 -6.12 -8.28 -12.87
CA LEU A 34 -4.90 -9.10 -12.80
C LEU A 34 -3.96 -8.83 -13.97
N SER A 35 -4.50 -8.67 -15.18
CA SER A 35 -3.71 -8.34 -16.38
C SER A 35 -2.98 -7.00 -16.30
N ALA A 36 -3.50 -6.04 -15.51
CA ALA A 36 -2.82 -4.76 -15.25
C ALA A 36 -1.65 -4.95 -14.28
N ILE A 37 -1.86 -5.74 -13.22
CA ILE A 37 -0.81 -6.11 -12.25
C ILE A 37 0.32 -6.86 -12.97
N GLU A 38 0.01 -7.89 -13.76
CA GLU A 38 0.99 -8.68 -14.51
C GLU A 38 1.81 -7.84 -15.50
N ARG A 39 1.14 -6.90 -16.18
CA ARG A 39 1.82 -5.97 -17.09
C ARG A 39 2.77 -5.04 -16.34
N ALA A 40 2.38 -4.52 -15.19
CA ALA A 40 3.22 -3.66 -14.37
C ALA A 40 4.41 -4.44 -13.78
N LEU A 41 4.19 -5.69 -13.34
CA LEU A 41 5.27 -6.60 -12.92
C LEU A 41 6.29 -6.84 -14.04
N SER A 42 5.83 -7.12 -15.27
CA SER A 42 6.72 -7.38 -16.42
C SER A 42 7.57 -6.18 -16.81
N ARG A 43 7.15 -4.95 -16.43
CA ARG A 43 7.90 -3.71 -16.66
C ARG A 43 8.77 -3.29 -15.48
N GLY A 44 8.73 -4.02 -14.36
CA GLY A 44 9.40 -3.64 -13.12
C GLY A 44 8.78 -2.42 -12.42
N GLU A 45 7.56 -2.05 -12.83
CA GLU A 45 6.76 -0.95 -12.24
C GLU A 45 5.95 -1.40 -11.02
N TYR A 46 5.99 -2.70 -10.71
CA TYR A 46 5.26 -3.32 -9.61
C TYR A 46 6.12 -4.37 -8.93
N ILE A 47 6.00 -4.50 -7.62
CA ILE A 47 6.69 -5.51 -6.83
C ILE A 47 5.77 -6.01 -5.72
N CYS A 48 5.86 -7.29 -5.40
CA CYS A 48 5.00 -7.93 -4.41
C CYS A 48 5.84 -8.70 -3.40
N TRP A 49 5.67 -8.40 -2.13
CA TRP A 49 6.36 -9.07 -1.02
C TRP A 49 5.38 -9.84 -0.16
N GLY A 50 5.82 -10.97 0.37
CA GLY A 50 5.06 -11.79 1.32
C GLY A 50 5.85 -12.12 2.58
N ALA A 51 5.16 -12.20 3.71
CA ALA A 51 5.63 -12.82 4.94
C ALA A 51 5.25 -14.30 4.89
N LEU A 52 6.23 -15.17 4.65
CA LEU A 52 6.01 -16.60 4.44
C LEU A 52 6.44 -17.43 5.66
N ALA A 53 5.54 -18.27 6.16
CA ALA A 53 5.85 -19.34 7.12
C ALA A 53 5.80 -20.69 6.37
N GLY A 54 6.97 -21.17 5.91
CA GLY A 54 7.04 -22.24 4.93
C GLY A 54 6.46 -21.78 3.59
N GLU A 55 5.39 -22.43 3.12
CA GLU A 55 4.67 -22.06 1.89
C GLU A 55 3.48 -21.11 2.16
N GLU A 56 3.09 -20.97 3.43
CA GLU A 56 1.94 -20.16 3.81
C GLU A 56 2.28 -18.67 3.81
N ILE A 57 1.48 -17.85 3.11
CA ILE A 57 1.58 -16.40 3.10
C ILE A 57 0.74 -15.82 4.24
N LEU A 58 1.38 -15.37 5.32
CA LEU A 58 0.73 -14.79 6.49
C LEU A 58 0.31 -13.33 6.25
N ALA A 59 1.13 -12.58 5.49
CA ALA A 59 0.84 -11.22 5.07
C ALA A 59 1.44 -10.97 3.69
N TYR A 60 0.89 -10.01 2.96
CA TYR A 60 1.44 -9.58 1.67
C TYR A 60 1.34 -8.08 1.52
N ALA A 61 2.26 -7.52 0.71
CA ALA A 61 2.26 -6.13 0.33
C ALA A 61 2.62 -5.99 -1.16
N PHE A 62 1.82 -5.23 -1.88
CA PHE A 62 2.01 -4.92 -3.29
C PHE A 62 2.31 -3.45 -3.44
N PHE A 63 3.26 -3.12 -4.31
CA PHE A 63 3.74 -1.76 -4.49
C PHE A 63 3.78 -1.37 -5.96
N ILE A 64 3.30 -0.17 -6.26
CA ILE A 64 3.68 0.56 -7.47
C ILE A 64 5.09 1.10 -7.23
N ARG A 65 5.99 0.96 -8.20
CA ARG A 65 7.38 1.42 -8.10
C ARG A 65 7.76 2.27 -9.31
N LEU A 66 8.37 3.42 -9.07
CA LEU A 66 8.91 4.30 -10.09
C LEU A 66 10.25 4.88 -9.61
N LYS A 67 11.37 4.48 -10.26
CA LYS A 67 12.72 4.92 -9.87
C LYS A 67 12.96 4.63 -8.37
N GLY A 68 13.31 5.65 -7.60
CA GLY A 68 13.56 5.56 -6.14
C GLY A 68 12.32 5.69 -5.25
N ILE A 69 11.11 5.79 -5.81
CA ILE A 69 9.88 5.97 -5.03
C ILE A 69 8.92 4.79 -5.20
N ALA A 70 8.11 4.53 -4.16
CA ALA A 70 7.07 3.51 -4.22
C ALA A 70 5.78 3.96 -3.53
N LEU A 71 4.66 3.32 -3.90
CA LEU A 71 3.37 3.46 -3.24
C LEU A 71 2.87 2.07 -2.85
N PHE A 72 2.48 1.89 -1.59
CA PHE A 72 1.71 0.73 -1.17
C PHE A 72 0.37 0.74 -1.89
N ASP A 73 0.13 -0.29 -2.68
CA ASP A 73 -1.12 -0.50 -3.39
C ASP A 73 -2.05 -1.43 -2.61
N TYR A 74 -1.49 -2.53 -2.07
CA TYR A 74 -2.22 -3.45 -1.18
C TYR A 74 -1.33 -3.85 0.00
N LEU A 75 -1.91 -3.90 1.20
CA LEU A 75 -1.28 -4.47 2.40
C LEU A 75 -2.34 -5.23 3.20
N ALA A 76 -2.19 -6.53 3.33
CA ALA A 76 -3.10 -7.33 4.12
C ALA A 76 -2.39 -8.41 4.94
N VAL A 77 -3.01 -8.72 6.09
CA VAL A 77 -2.60 -9.79 7.01
C VAL A 77 -3.72 -10.82 7.05
N LYS A 78 -3.36 -12.10 6.96
CA LYS A 78 -4.28 -13.24 7.06
C LYS A 78 -5.13 -13.12 8.32
N LYS A 79 -6.46 -13.31 8.21
CA LYS A 79 -7.44 -13.08 9.29
C LYS A 79 -7.06 -13.80 10.58
N GLU A 80 -6.61 -15.05 10.47
CA GLU A 80 -6.29 -15.93 11.59
C GLU A 80 -5.08 -15.50 12.42
N VAL A 81 -4.23 -14.64 11.83
CA VAL A 81 -3.03 -14.11 12.52
C VAL A 81 -3.09 -12.60 12.77
N ARG A 82 -4.25 -11.97 12.53
CA ARG A 82 -4.45 -10.55 12.91
C ARG A 82 -4.39 -10.41 14.43
N GLY A 83 -3.85 -9.27 14.89
CA GLY A 83 -3.67 -8.99 16.33
C GLY A 83 -2.48 -9.70 16.98
N THR A 84 -1.77 -10.59 16.29
CA THR A 84 -0.62 -11.32 16.83
C THR A 84 0.74 -10.64 16.63
N GLY A 85 0.75 -9.43 16.02
CA GLY A 85 1.97 -8.67 15.73
C GLY A 85 2.59 -8.94 14.35
N VAL A 86 2.10 -9.91 13.58
CA VAL A 86 2.62 -10.26 12.24
C VAL A 86 2.65 -9.05 11.31
N GLY A 87 1.59 -8.24 11.26
CA GLY A 87 1.54 -7.06 10.40
C GLY A 87 2.61 -6.02 10.72
N SER A 88 2.83 -5.73 12.01
CA SER A 88 3.89 -4.80 12.44
C SER A 88 5.28 -5.36 12.13
N ALA A 89 5.54 -6.63 12.43
CA ALA A 89 6.81 -7.27 12.15
C ALA A 89 7.11 -7.34 10.63
N PHE A 90 6.09 -7.61 9.82
CA PHE A 90 6.22 -7.61 8.36
C PHE A 90 6.56 -6.22 7.82
N LEU A 91 5.85 -5.18 8.28
CA LEU A 91 6.12 -3.80 7.88
C LEU A 91 7.54 -3.35 8.29
N GLN A 92 7.98 -3.67 9.52
CA GLN A 92 9.34 -3.38 9.99
C GLN A 92 10.40 -4.11 9.15
N ALA A 93 10.19 -5.38 8.82
CA ALA A 93 11.11 -6.15 7.99
C ALA A 93 11.21 -5.59 6.55
N LEU A 94 10.08 -5.14 5.96
CA LEU A 94 10.08 -4.46 4.67
C LEU A 94 10.90 -3.17 4.72
N MET A 95 10.70 -2.31 5.72
CA MET A 95 11.43 -1.06 5.88
C MET A 95 12.93 -1.29 6.08
N ALA A 96 13.31 -2.23 6.93
CA ALA A 96 14.71 -2.49 7.25
C ALA A 96 15.50 -3.13 6.11
N GLY A 97 14.87 -3.99 5.30
CA GLY A 97 15.56 -4.80 4.30
C GLY A 97 15.23 -4.45 2.85
N HIS A 98 13.97 -4.39 2.52
CA HIS A 98 13.52 -4.43 1.12
C HIS A 98 13.17 -3.06 0.54
N LEU A 99 12.87 -2.09 1.40
CA LEU A 99 12.56 -0.70 1.02
C LEU A 99 13.67 0.27 1.42
N SER A 100 14.71 -0.22 2.11
CA SER A 100 15.89 0.58 2.46
C SER A 100 16.59 1.05 1.18
N GLY A 101 16.95 2.33 1.14
CA GLY A 101 17.57 2.95 -0.04
C GLY A 101 16.58 3.50 -1.08
N MET A 102 15.29 3.42 -0.83
CA MET A 102 14.31 4.23 -1.56
C MET A 102 14.33 5.68 -1.07
N ASP A 103 14.09 6.62 -1.99
CA ASP A 103 13.99 8.05 -1.68
C ASP A 103 12.73 8.34 -0.86
N ALA A 104 11.61 7.68 -1.19
CA ALA A 104 10.36 7.72 -0.45
C ALA A 104 9.50 6.49 -0.73
N VAL A 105 8.74 6.08 0.30
CA VAL A 105 7.67 5.08 0.17
C VAL A 105 6.41 5.67 0.77
N LEU A 106 5.38 5.84 -0.06
CA LEU A 106 4.10 6.41 0.30
C LEU A 106 3.06 5.30 0.56
N LEU A 107 2.02 5.64 1.31
CA LEU A 107 0.90 4.75 1.62
C LEU A 107 -0.39 5.56 1.66
N GLU A 108 -1.43 5.03 1.03
CA GLU A 108 -2.80 5.53 1.12
C GLU A 108 -3.51 4.89 2.30
N VAL A 109 -4.17 5.71 3.10
CA VAL A 109 -5.10 5.24 4.12
C VAL A 109 -6.40 6.02 4.03
N ASP A 110 -7.54 5.31 4.08
CA ASP A 110 -8.86 5.95 4.06
C ASP A 110 -8.94 7.03 5.14
N ASP A 111 -9.41 8.23 4.77
CA ASP A 111 -9.57 9.30 5.75
C ASP A 111 -10.73 8.99 6.71
N PRO A 112 -10.48 8.87 8.02
CA PRO A 112 -11.54 8.66 9.00
C PRO A 112 -12.61 9.77 9.02
N ALA A 113 -12.24 11.00 8.62
CA ALA A 113 -13.17 12.12 8.56
C ALA A 113 -14.24 11.96 7.47
N CYS A 114 -13.99 11.10 6.49
CA CYS A 114 -14.89 10.83 5.35
C CYS A 114 -15.64 9.49 5.49
N ALA A 115 -15.70 8.92 6.69
CA ALA A 115 -16.46 7.70 6.94
C ALA A 115 -17.98 7.98 6.89
N GLU A 116 -18.73 7.05 6.32
CA GLU A 116 -20.19 7.16 6.17
C GLU A 116 -20.91 6.95 7.51
N ASP A 117 -20.35 6.11 8.40
CA ASP A 117 -20.89 5.83 9.73
C ASP A 117 -19.79 5.66 10.78
N GLU A 118 -20.22 5.48 12.04
CA GLU A 118 -19.32 5.31 13.18
C GLU A 118 -18.55 3.99 13.14
N ALA A 119 -19.14 2.92 12.61
CA ALA A 119 -18.49 1.62 12.51
C ALA A 119 -17.33 1.67 11.51
N GLU A 120 -17.56 2.30 10.36
CA GLU A 120 -16.55 2.53 9.35
C GLU A 120 -15.44 3.48 9.87
N ARG A 121 -15.82 4.57 10.56
CA ARG A 121 -14.86 5.49 11.18
C ARG A 121 -13.93 4.77 12.13
N ASN A 122 -14.46 3.93 13.00
CA ASN A 122 -13.69 3.11 13.94
C ASN A 122 -12.70 2.15 13.23
N VAL A 123 -13.07 1.62 12.06
CA VAL A 123 -12.18 0.78 11.26
C VAL A 123 -11.04 1.61 10.65
N ARG A 124 -11.36 2.76 10.05
CA ARG A 124 -10.38 3.68 9.44
C ARG A 124 -9.42 4.25 10.48
N GLU A 125 -9.91 4.66 11.65
CA GLU A 125 -9.08 5.14 12.77
C GLU A 125 -8.10 4.07 13.28
N ARG A 126 -8.56 2.82 13.44
CA ARG A 126 -7.68 1.71 13.84
C ARG A 126 -6.60 1.44 12.79
N ARG A 127 -6.93 1.54 11.50
CA ARG A 127 -5.98 1.37 10.41
C ARG A 127 -4.95 2.51 10.39
N LEU A 128 -5.39 3.75 10.49
CA LEU A 128 -4.50 4.91 10.59
C LEU A 128 -3.58 4.80 11.82
N ALA A 129 -4.13 4.51 13.00
CA ALA A 129 -3.38 4.32 14.23
C ALA A 129 -2.36 3.16 14.11
N PHE A 130 -2.69 2.09 13.37
CA PHE A 130 -1.74 1.00 13.08
C PHE A 130 -0.52 1.54 12.33
N TYR A 131 -0.69 2.32 11.29
CA TYR A 131 0.42 2.87 10.52
C TYR A 131 1.25 3.86 11.32
N LEU A 132 0.62 4.79 12.01
CA LEU A 132 1.31 5.81 12.83
C LEU A 132 2.16 5.17 13.94
N ARG A 133 1.64 4.17 14.69
CA ARG A 133 2.42 3.48 15.73
C ARG A 133 3.55 2.59 15.17
N ASN A 134 3.52 2.25 13.87
CA ASN A 134 4.62 1.60 13.18
C ASN A 134 5.63 2.59 12.56
N GLY A 135 5.51 3.88 12.88
CA GLY A 135 6.49 4.91 12.55
C GLY A 135 6.23 5.64 11.23
N LEU A 136 5.09 5.40 10.56
CA LEU A 136 4.74 6.19 9.37
C LEU A 136 4.40 7.62 9.79
N ALA A 137 4.82 8.58 8.97
CA ALA A 137 4.53 9.99 9.17
C ALA A 137 3.35 10.43 8.29
N ASP A 138 2.48 11.30 8.82
CA ASP A 138 1.47 11.98 8.04
C ASP A 138 2.14 13.09 7.22
N THR A 139 1.93 13.09 5.92
CA THR A 139 2.56 14.06 5.00
C THR A 139 1.77 15.36 4.86
N ALA A 140 0.61 15.48 5.52
CA ALA A 140 -0.37 16.55 5.35
C ALA A 140 -0.93 16.65 3.92
N VAL A 141 -0.76 15.62 3.09
CA VAL A 141 -1.33 15.52 1.75
C VAL A 141 -2.52 14.59 1.79
N THR A 142 -3.60 14.98 1.12
CA THR A 142 -4.76 14.13 0.87
C THR A 142 -4.98 13.94 -0.61
N ALA A 143 -5.65 12.87 -1.00
CA ALA A 143 -5.99 12.62 -2.39
C ALA A 143 -7.38 12.01 -2.51
N VAL A 144 -8.04 12.27 -3.64
CA VAL A 144 -9.25 11.55 -4.04
C VAL A 144 -8.89 10.70 -5.25
N VAL A 145 -9.04 9.38 -5.12
CA VAL A 145 -8.78 8.44 -6.20
C VAL A 145 -10.02 7.61 -6.44
N TYR A 146 -10.57 7.67 -7.66
CA TYR A 146 -11.86 7.07 -8.02
C TYR A 146 -13.02 7.42 -7.06
N GLY A 147 -12.96 8.60 -6.44
CA GLY A 147 -13.99 9.07 -5.51
C GLY A 147 -13.74 8.69 -4.04
N VAL A 148 -12.74 7.85 -3.76
CA VAL A 148 -12.33 7.51 -2.39
C VAL A 148 -11.32 8.53 -1.88
N GLN A 149 -11.53 9.03 -0.67
CA GLN A 149 -10.65 10.03 -0.03
C GLN A 149 -9.61 9.36 0.86
N PHE A 150 -8.35 9.67 0.58
CA PHE A 150 -7.19 9.12 1.28
C PHE A 150 -6.36 10.22 1.96
N ARG A 151 -5.75 9.86 3.09
CA ARG A 151 -4.57 10.54 3.66
C ARG A 151 -3.32 9.84 3.15
N ILE A 152 -2.30 10.62 2.81
CA ILE A 152 -1.03 10.07 2.32
C ILE A 152 -0.03 10.05 3.47
N LEU A 153 0.44 8.86 3.79
CA LEU A 153 1.48 8.63 4.79
C LEU A 153 2.81 8.32 4.10
N ALA A 154 3.92 8.63 4.77
CA ALA A 154 5.27 8.26 4.33
C ALA A 154 5.91 7.26 5.31
N LEU A 155 6.54 6.21 4.78
CA LEU A 155 7.32 5.27 5.56
C LEU A 155 8.66 5.91 5.96
N PRO A 156 9.21 5.57 7.14
CA PRO A 156 10.49 6.10 7.61
C PRO A 156 11.70 5.37 6.98
N VAL A 157 11.76 5.33 5.64
CA VAL A 157 12.89 4.76 4.87
C VAL A 157 13.94 5.83 4.54
N GLY A 158 13.60 7.10 4.73
CA GLY A 158 14.43 8.28 4.53
C GLY A 158 13.80 9.49 5.23
N PRO A 159 14.26 10.71 4.96
CA PRO A 159 13.60 11.94 5.43
C PRO A 159 12.15 11.98 4.94
N CYS A 160 11.22 12.38 5.82
CA CYS A 160 9.83 12.57 5.41
C CYS A 160 9.78 13.67 4.33
N PRO A 161 9.20 13.40 3.15
CA PRO A 161 9.13 14.40 2.10
C PRO A 161 8.22 15.57 2.52
N SER A 162 8.52 16.77 2.01
CA SER A 162 7.64 17.92 2.19
C SER A 162 6.26 17.65 1.53
N PRO A 163 5.19 18.38 1.92
CA PRO A 163 3.90 18.23 1.26
C PRO A 163 3.97 18.40 -0.27
N ASP A 164 4.73 19.38 -0.77
CA ASP A 164 4.94 19.58 -2.21
C ASP A 164 5.68 18.40 -2.85
N GLY A 165 6.74 17.92 -2.22
CA GLY A 165 7.48 16.73 -2.65
C GLY A 165 6.58 15.50 -2.69
N THR A 166 5.76 15.30 -1.67
CA THR A 166 4.77 14.21 -1.60
C THR A 166 3.79 14.29 -2.76
N ARG A 167 3.21 15.47 -3.04
CA ARG A 167 2.28 15.67 -4.16
C ARG A 167 2.90 15.31 -5.51
N CYS A 168 4.13 15.77 -5.75
CA CYS A 168 4.86 15.48 -6.99
C CYS A 168 5.11 13.97 -7.14
N MET A 169 5.68 13.32 -6.12
CA MET A 169 5.98 11.89 -6.13
C MET A 169 4.72 11.04 -6.30
N TYR A 170 3.66 11.36 -5.56
CA TYR A 170 2.38 10.67 -5.65
C TYR A 170 1.76 10.80 -7.05
N ALA A 171 1.77 12.00 -7.62
CA ALA A 171 1.29 12.23 -8.98
C ALA A 171 2.11 11.43 -10.01
N ASP A 172 3.43 11.38 -9.88
CA ASP A 172 4.29 10.66 -10.80
C ASP A 172 4.10 9.14 -10.74
N LEU A 173 3.89 8.58 -9.53
CA LEU A 173 3.54 7.16 -9.34
C LEU A 173 2.24 6.80 -10.08
N TYR A 174 1.20 7.61 -9.94
CA TYR A 174 -0.06 7.36 -10.64
C TYR A 174 0.04 7.55 -12.15
N ARG A 175 0.77 8.56 -12.62
CA ARG A 175 1.01 8.77 -14.07
C ARG A 175 1.77 7.63 -14.72
N ALA A 176 2.64 6.95 -13.97
CA ALA A 176 3.39 5.80 -14.48
C ALA A 176 2.47 4.59 -14.79
N VAL A 177 1.39 4.40 -14.02
CA VAL A 177 0.53 3.21 -14.11
C VAL A 177 -0.87 3.49 -14.67
N MET A 178 -1.26 4.77 -14.82
CA MET A 178 -2.57 5.18 -15.35
C MET A 178 -2.46 5.88 -16.70
N PRO A 179 -3.41 5.65 -17.63
CA PRO A 179 -3.55 6.49 -18.81
C PRO A 179 -3.79 7.95 -18.42
N PRO A 180 -3.21 8.95 -19.14
CA PRO A 180 -3.31 10.36 -18.78
C PRO A 180 -4.74 10.88 -18.62
N LYS A 181 -5.68 10.44 -19.46
CA LYS A 181 -7.10 10.83 -19.36
C LYS A 181 -7.76 10.31 -18.08
N ILE A 182 -7.41 9.10 -17.65
CA ILE A 182 -7.93 8.50 -16.42
C ILE A 182 -7.35 9.23 -15.22
N PHE A 183 -6.02 9.46 -15.18
CA PHE A 183 -5.37 10.23 -14.14
C PHE A 183 -6.05 11.60 -13.96
N ALA A 184 -6.20 12.37 -15.05
CA ALA A 184 -6.79 13.71 -15.00
C ALA A 184 -8.26 13.74 -14.50
N SER A 185 -9.02 12.64 -14.68
CA SER A 185 -10.43 12.57 -14.30
C SER A 185 -10.70 11.86 -12.97
N LYS A 186 -9.75 11.08 -12.46
CA LYS A 186 -9.96 10.19 -11.31
C LYS A 186 -9.02 10.43 -10.14
N VAL A 187 -7.98 11.26 -10.31
CA VAL A 187 -7.01 11.56 -9.26
C VAL A 187 -7.00 13.06 -9.00
N LEU A 188 -7.38 13.46 -7.79
CA LEU A 188 -7.27 14.82 -7.28
C LEU A 188 -6.34 14.78 -6.07
N ILE A 189 -5.34 15.65 -6.03
CA ILE A 189 -4.33 15.68 -4.96
C ILE A 189 -4.41 17.05 -4.29
N HIS A 190 -4.63 17.04 -2.98
CA HIS A 190 -4.72 18.23 -2.15
C HIS A 190 -3.55 18.23 -1.14
N GLY A 191 -3.10 19.40 -0.75
CA GLY A 191 -2.10 19.60 0.30
C GLY A 191 -2.10 21.05 0.71
N ALA A 192 -1.70 21.29 1.96
CA ALA A 192 -1.60 22.64 2.50
C ALA A 192 -0.55 23.46 1.75
#